data_ec12d2b9f98a411b836867e6ffe6fdad
#
_entry.id   ec12d2b9f98a411b836867e6ffe6fdad
#
_cell.length_a   1.000
_cell.length_b   1.000
_cell.length_c   1.000
_cell.angle_alpha   90.00
_cell.angle_beta   90.00
_cell.angle_gamma   90.00
#
_symmetry.space_group_name_H-M   'P 1'
#
loop_
_entity.id
_entity.type
_entity.pdbx_description
1 polymer ?
#
loop_
_entity_poly.entity_id
_entity_poly.type
_entity_poly.pdbx_seq_one_letter_code
_entity_poly.pdbx_strand_id
1 'polypeptide(L)'
;MKKTHSKFLLPGILMVGVVLRAPFAVLPVVLGDIAKGLQVPVNSLGLLTSLPLIMFALCSAFSPRLAQKVGLEKLFTIAMIVLTLGSFIRIFNLPLLYAGTIMLGAAIAVLNVLLPNVIQANQPEKIGFLTTLYITSMGLAISIMSPLAAPIVRLAGWKGLILVLTLICLLACLIWLPNSRHNHKLTSKNREQQMGALLTNPRVWALIVFGGLQSLLFYTAITWLPTLGQLAGLSDDATGFLASIFSIISLPLAMTIPSLTTRLSAKKRLGMIALFSATGMVGLGMLLVKTDSFVYWLILNLLIGMSVSALFPYLMVTFSLKTSTPEQTAQLSGLAQTG
;
A
#
# COMPACT_ATOMS: atom_id res chain seq x y z
N MET A 1 1.61 -34.38 -4.96
CA MET A 1 2.00 -33.69 -6.20
C MET A 1 2.75 -32.42 -5.82
N LYS A 2 4.05 -32.29 -6.18
CA LYS A 2 4.77 -31.02 -6.01
C LYS A 2 4.08 -29.96 -6.91
N LYS A 3 3.44 -28.96 -6.31
CA LYS A 3 2.95 -27.80 -7.06
C LYS A 3 4.16 -27.13 -7.71
N THR A 4 4.26 -27.16 -9.02
CA THR A 4 5.31 -26.46 -9.78
C THR A 4 5.02 -24.97 -9.71
N HIS A 5 5.69 -24.29 -8.79
CA HIS A 5 5.62 -22.84 -8.69
C HIS A 5 6.43 -22.20 -9.82
N SER A 6 5.90 -21.11 -10.38
CA SER A 6 6.65 -20.31 -11.34
C SER A 6 7.94 -19.78 -10.68
N LYS A 7 9.09 -19.91 -11.36
CA LYS A 7 10.36 -19.32 -10.94
C LYS A 7 10.29 -17.78 -10.82
N PHE A 8 9.33 -17.18 -11.50
CA PHE A 8 9.09 -15.73 -11.52
C PHE A 8 8.14 -15.23 -10.43
N LEU A 9 7.62 -16.12 -9.56
CA LEU A 9 6.69 -15.71 -8.50
C LEU A 9 7.37 -14.76 -7.48
N LEU A 10 8.52 -15.14 -6.97
CA LEU A 10 9.24 -14.36 -5.96
C LEU A 10 9.72 -13.00 -6.50
N PRO A 11 10.44 -12.92 -7.64
CA PRO A 11 10.80 -11.62 -8.22
C PRO A 11 9.55 -10.81 -8.64
N GLY A 12 8.48 -11.49 -9.09
CA GLY A 12 7.21 -10.83 -9.39
C GLY A 12 6.60 -10.15 -8.17
N ILE A 13 6.50 -10.85 -7.04
CA ILE A 13 5.96 -10.28 -5.78
C ILE A 13 6.80 -9.09 -5.30
N LEU A 14 8.14 -9.19 -5.40
CA LEU A 14 9.03 -8.08 -5.06
C LEU A 14 8.74 -6.84 -5.91
N MET A 15 8.68 -7.01 -7.23
CA MET A 15 8.42 -5.90 -8.16
C MET A 15 7.00 -5.34 -8.00
N VAL A 16 6.03 -6.18 -7.68
CA VAL A 16 4.67 -5.73 -7.33
C VAL A 16 4.71 -4.81 -6.11
N GLY A 17 5.46 -5.16 -5.06
CA GLY A 17 5.67 -4.28 -3.91
C GLY A 17 6.17 -2.89 -4.32
N VAL A 18 7.15 -2.81 -5.22
CA VAL A 18 7.68 -1.55 -5.73
C VAL A 18 6.58 -0.71 -6.41
N VAL A 19 5.81 -1.31 -7.33
CA VAL A 19 4.83 -0.57 -8.13
C VAL A 19 3.54 -0.25 -7.39
N LEU A 20 3.27 -0.91 -6.26
CA LEU A 20 2.14 -0.58 -5.41
C LEU A 20 2.27 0.79 -4.73
N ARG A 21 3.48 1.35 -4.62
CA ARG A 21 3.72 2.62 -3.92
C ARG A 21 4.42 3.68 -4.76
N ALA A 22 5.51 3.35 -5.47
CA ALA A 22 6.32 4.34 -6.19
C ALA A 22 5.50 5.24 -7.14
N PRO A 23 4.59 4.73 -8.00
CA PRO A 23 3.94 5.55 -9.04
C PRO A 23 3.00 6.63 -8.53
N PHE A 24 2.52 6.55 -7.28
CA PHE A 24 1.63 7.58 -6.74
C PHE A 24 2.20 8.30 -5.52
N ALA A 25 3.01 7.63 -4.68
CA ALA A 25 3.54 8.22 -3.46
C ALA A 25 4.63 9.29 -3.74
N VAL A 26 5.23 9.26 -4.92
CA VAL A 26 6.28 10.22 -5.33
C VAL A 26 5.67 11.50 -5.94
N LEU A 27 4.44 11.46 -6.45
CA LEU A 27 3.81 12.63 -7.10
C LEU A 27 3.68 13.87 -6.21
N PRO A 28 3.29 13.78 -4.94
CA PRO A 28 3.16 14.95 -4.07
C PRO A 28 4.44 15.79 -4.02
N VAL A 29 5.61 15.17 -4.10
CA VAL A 29 6.91 15.85 -4.05
C VAL A 29 7.12 16.78 -5.24
N VAL A 30 6.51 16.49 -6.39
CA VAL A 30 6.72 17.20 -7.67
C VAL A 30 5.46 17.88 -8.21
N LEU A 31 4.43 18.04 -7.39
CA LEU A 31 3.17 18.70 -7.81
C LEU A 31 3.40 20.12 -8.32
N GLY A 32 4.31 20.87 -7.69
CA GLY A 32 4.67 22.23 -8.13
C GLY A 32 5.28 22.25 -9.54
N ASP A 33 6.12 21.28 -9.86
CA ASP A 33 6.75 21.18 -11.18
C ASP A 33 5.76 20.74 -12.26
N ILE A 34 4.80 19.86 -11.91
CA ILE A 34 3.69 19.47 -12.78
C ILE A 34 2.78 20.68 -13.05
N ALA A 35 2.43 21.45 -12.02
CA ALA A 35 1.60 22.65 -12.14
C ALA A 35 2.25 23.69 -13.08
N LYS A 36 3.55 23.96 -12.89
CA LYS A 36 4.32 24.85 -13.78
C LYS A 36 4.36 24.32 -15.20
N GLY A 37 4.61 23.03 -15.39
CA GLY A 37 4.73 22.40 -16.71
C GLY A 37 3.41 22.34 -17.48
N LEU A 38 2.26 22.29 -16.79
CA LEU A 38 0.92 22.30 -17.38
C LEU A 38 0.27 23.69 -17.39
N GLN A 39 0.94 24.69 -16.81
CA GLN A 39 0.43 26.07 -16.66
C GLN A 39 -0.93 26.14 -15.92
N VAL A 40 -1.06 25.36 -14.84
CA VAL A 40 -2.26 25.31 -14.01
C VAL A 40 -1.94 25.64 -12.55
N PRO A 41 -2.89 26.15 -11.77
CA PRO A 41 -2.70 26.37 -10.35
C PRO A 41 -2.42 25.05 -9.61
N VAL A 42 -1.52 25.05 -8.62
CA VAL A 42 -1.20 23.84 -7.81
C VAL A 42 -2.45 23.28 -7.14
N ASN A 43 -3.37 24.14 -6.71
CA ASN A 43 -4.63 23.74 -6.06
C ASN A 43 -5.51 22.85 -6.96
N SER A 44 -5.45 23.01 -8.29
CA SER A 44 -6.19 22.14 -9.22
C SER A 44 -5.64 20.71 -9.25
N LEU A 45 -4.41 20.48 -8.79
CA LEU A 45 -3.79 19.17 -8.76
C LEU A 45 -4.01 18.42 -7.43
N GLY A 46 -4.65 19.03 -6.44
CA GLY A 46 -4.89 18.41 -5.12
C GLY A 46 -5.63 17.07 -5.20
N LEU A 47 -6.57 16.93 -6.15
CA LEU A 47 -7.29 15.67 -6.38
C LEU A 47 -6.38 14.51 -6.82
N LEU A 48 -5.21 14.77 -7.43
CA LEU A 48 -4.32 13.71 -7.89
C LEU A 48 -3.81 12.83 -6.75
N THR A 49 -3.72 13.37 -5.55
CA THR A 49 -3.29 12.62 -4.36
C THR A 49 -4.41 11.83 -3.73
N SER A 50 -5.67 12.29 -3.85
CA SER A 50 -6.86 11.65 -3.28
C SER A 50 -7.49 10.62 -4.21
N LEU A 51 -7.40 10.81 -5.53
CA LEU A 51 -7.98 9.90 -6.53
C LEU A 51 -7.59 8.43 -6.37
N PRO A 52 -6.31 8.07 -6.12
CA PRO A 52 -5.94 6.68 -5.91
C PRO A 52 -6.65 6.06 -4.69
N LEU A 53 -6.87 6.84 -3.62
CA LEU A 53 -7.57 6.38 -2.42
C LEU A 53 -9.06 6.19 -2.69
N ILE A 54 -9.70 7.09 -3.43
CA ILE A 54 -11.09 6.97 -3.87
C ILE A 54 -11.25 5.70 -4.72
N MET A 55 -10.35 5.49 -5.69
CA MET A 55 -10.36 4.29 -6.52
C MET A 55 -10.11 3.03 -5.71
N PHE A 56 -9.31 3.13 -4.65
CA PHE A 56 -9.09 2.03 -3.71
C PHE A 56 -10.41 1.61 -3.04
N ALA A 57 -11.15 2.55 -2.48
CA ALA A 57 -12.45 2.30 -1.86
C ALA A 57 -13.45 1.68 -2.86
N LEU A 58 -13.53 2.23 -4.08
CA LEU A 58 -14.48 1.78 -5.09
C LEU A 58 -14.13 0.41 -5.68
N CYS A 59 -12.87 0.17 -6.03
CA CYS A 59 -12.46 -1.02 -6.78
C CYS A 59 -12.18 -2.24 -5.90
N SER A 60 -11.84 -2.04 -4.60
CA SER A 60 -11.48 -3.14 -3.70
C SER A 60 -12.61 -4.18 -3.56
N ALA A 61 -13.85 -3.72 -3.40
CA ALA A 61 -15.02 -4.60 -3.26
C ALA A 61 -15.31 -5.45 -4.51
N PHE A 62 -14.95 -4.95 -5.70
CA PHE A 62 -15.21 -5.65 -6.97
C PHE A 62 -14.07 -6.60 -7.36
N SER A 63 -12.87 -6.40 -6.82
CA SER A 63 -11.68 -7.20 -7.16
C SER A 63 -11.87 -8.71 -7.02
N PRO A 64 -12.48 -9.24 -5.93
CA PRO A 64 -12.73 -10.68 -5.80
C PRO A 64 -13.72 -11.21 -6.83
N ARG A 65 -14.69 -10.37 -7.26
CA ARG A 65 -15.69 -10.74 -8.29
C ARG A 65 -15.04 -10.90 -9.65
N LEU A 66 -14.15 -9.99 -9.99
CA LEU A 66 -13.40 -10.06 -11.24
C LEU A 66 -12.45 -11.25 -11.25
N ALA A 67 -11.77 -11.54 -10.12
CA ALA A 67 -10.86 -12.67 -9.99
C ALA A 67 -11.56 -14.03 -10.17
N GLN A 68 -12.82 -14.15 -9.75
CA GLN A 68 -13.62 -15.36 -9.99
C GLN A 68 -13.91 -15.60 -11.49
N LYS A 69 -14.17 -14.53 -12.24
CA LYS A 69 -14.48 -14.64 -13.67
C LYS A 69 -13.24 -14.90 -14.52
N VAL A 70 -12.16 -14.16 -14.25
CA VAL A 70 -10.97 -14.14 -15.10
C VAL A 70 -9.90 -15.12 -14.59
N GLY A 71 -9.87 -15.36 -13.30
CA GLY A 71 -8.79 -16.04 -12.57
C GLY A 71 -7.85 -15.06 -11.92
N LEU A 72 -7.15 -15.54 -10.90
CA LEU A 72 -6.38 -14.72 -9.97
C LEU A 72 -5.17 -14.06 -10.66
N GLU A 73 -4.29 -14.87 -11.25
CA GLU A 73 -3.04 -14.40 -11.86
C GLU A 73 -3.29 -13.66 -13.18
N LYS A 74 -4.33 -14.04 -13.94
CA LYS A 74 -4.71 -13.30 -15.15
C LYS A 74 -5.25 -11.92 -14.82
N LEU A 75 -6.14 -11.78 -13.83
CA LEU A 75 -6.63 -10.47 -13.40
C LEU A 75 -5.50 -9.61 -12.85
N PHE A 76 -4.58 -10.22 -12.11
CA PHE A 76 -3.39 -9.55 -11.62
C PHE A 76 -2.52 -9.00 -12.76
N THR A 77 -2.34 -9.80 -13.84
CA THR A 77 -1.63 -9.36 -15.05
C THR A 77 -2.36 -8.21 -15.75
N ILE A 78 -3.68 -8.29 -15.89
CA ILE A 78 -4.49 -7.21 -16.47
C ILE A 78 -4.31 -5.92 -15.65
N ALA A 79 -4.36 -6.02 -14.32
CA ALA A 79 -4.14 -4.87 -13.45
C ALA A 79 -2.73 -4.27 -13.62
N MET A 80 -1.68 -5.10 -13.79
CA MET A 80 -0.31 -4.62 -14.08
C MET A 80 -0.23 -3.88 -15.43
N ILE A 81 -0.92 -4.36 -16.45
CA ILE A 81 -1.00 -3.70 -17.77
C ILE A 81 -1.74 -2.35 -17.63
N VAL A 82 -2.89 -2.32 -16.94
CA VAL A 82 -3.66 -1.10 -16.70
C VAL A 82 -2.83 -0.09 -15.89
N LEU A 83 -2.08 -0.54 -14.89
CA LEU A 83 -1.15 0.28 -14.12
C LEU A 83 -0.10 0.93 -15.01
N THR A 84 0.52 0.15 -15.90
CA THR A 84 1.57 0.63 -16.80
C THR A 84 1.01 1.64 -17.81
N LEU A 85 -0.11 1.33 -18.45
CA LEU A 85 -0.79 2.23 -19.37
C LEU A 85 -1.28 3.51 -18.67
N GLY A 86 -1.88 3.36 -17.49
CA GLY A 86 -2.31 4.50 -16.67
C GLY A 86 -1.14 5.40 -16.29
N SER A 87 0.02 4.82 -15.93
CA SER A 87 1.24 5.60 -15.67
C SER A 87 1.70 6.35 -16.92
N PHE A 88 1.73 5.70 -18.08
CA PHE A 88 2.23 6.27 -19.34
C PHE A 88 1.40 7.45 -19.84
N ILE A 89 0.06 7.33 -19.86
CA ILE A 89 -0.80 8.38 -20.41
C ILE A 89 -0.76 9.69 -19.62
N ARG A 90 -0.22 9.69 -18.41
CA ARG A 90 -0.09 10.87 -17.54
C ARG A 90 0.86 11.93 -18.06
N ILE A 91 1.71 11.63 -19.04
CA ILE A 91 2.71 12.57 -19.59
C ILE A 91 2.14 13.61 -20.58
N PHE A 92 0.94 13.36 -21.12
CA PHE A 92 0.45 14.14 -22.27
C PHE A 92 -0.19 15.47 -21.87
N ASN A 93 -1.29 15.44 -21.15
CA ASN A 93 -2.04 16.63 -20.77
C ASN A 93 -2.79 16.44 -19.44
N LEU A 94 -3.40 17.50 -18.94
CA LEU A 94 -4.11 17.51 -17.66
C LEU A 94 -5.26 16.47 -17.59
N PRO A 95 -6.18 16.36 -18.57
CA PRO A 95 -7.22 15.33 -18.56
C PRO A 95 -6.66 13.91 -18.51
N LEU A 96 -5.62 13.60 -19.28
CA LEU A 96 -4.96 12.31 -19.30
C LEU A 96 -4.14 12.05 -18.03
N LEU A 97 -3.63 13.09 -17.37
CA LEU A 97 -3.01 12.98 -16.06
C LEU A 97 -4.02 12.48 -15.01
N TYR A 98 -5.23 13.02 -15.00
CA TYR A 98 -6.31 12.55 -14.14
C TYR A 98 -6.78 11.15 -14.51
N ALA A 99 -7.09 10.90 -15.78
CA ALA A 99 -7.52 9.60 -16.27
C ALA A 99 -6.50 8.49 -15.94
N GLY A 100 -5.21 8.76 -16.19
CA GLY A 100 -4.12 7.84 -15.87
C GLY A 100 -3.98 7.60 -14.36
N THR A 101 -4.22 8.62 -13.54
CA THR A 101 -4.19 8.48 -12.07
C THR A 101 -5.38 7.65 -11.57
N ILE A 102 -6.56 7.78 -12.17
CA ILE A 102 -7.72 6.91 -11.90
C ILE A 102 -7.41 5.45 -12.28
N MET A 103 -6.90 5.22 -13.49
CA MET A 103 -6.52 3.87 -13.94
C MET A 103 -5.48 3.24 -13.02
N LEU A 104 -4.47 4.01 -12.63
CA LEU A 104 -3.41 3.59 -11.73
C LEU A 104 -3.97 3.25 -10.34
N GLY A 105 -4.82 4.09 -9.78
CA GLY A 105 -5.48 3.86 -8.49
C GLY A 105 -6.34 2.59 -8.50
N ALA A 106 -7.16 2.39 -9.55
CA ALA A 106 -7.97 1.18 -9.73
C ALA A 106 -7.11 -0.09 -9.81
N ALA A 107 -6.03 -0.03 -10.59
CA ALA A 107 -5.10 -1.16 -10.72
C ALA A 107 -4.41 -1.48 -9.40
N ILE A 108 -3.92 -0.47 -8.66
CA ILE A 108 -3.32 -0.65 -7.34
C ILE A 108 -4.32 -1.28 -6.36
N ALA A 109 -5.59 -0.85 -6.37
CA ALA A 109 -6.63 -1.44 -5.53
C ALA A 109 -6.80 -2.93 -5.79
N VAL A 110 -6.91 -3.33 -7.07
CA VAL A 110 -7.01 -4.74 -7.47
C VAL A 110 -5.77 -5.53 -7.02
N LEU A 111 -4.57 -5.01 -7.27
CA LEU A 111 -3.31 -5.68 -6.91
C LEU A 111 -3.19 -5.87 -5.39
N ASN A 112 -3.49 -4.84 -4.59
CA ASN A 112 -3.42 -4.92 -3.13
C ASN A 112 -4.42 -5.95 -2.55
N VAL A 113 -5.66 -5.96 -3.05
CA VAL A 113 -6.69 -6.92 -2.60
C VAL A 113 -6.31 -8.36 -2.96
N LEU A 114 -5.75 -8.57 -4.14
CA LEU A 114 -5.47 -9.91 -4.64
C LEU A 114 -4.09 -10.46 -4.21
N LEU A 115 -3.14 -9.61 -3.82
CA LEU A 115 -1.79 -10.05 -3.49
C LEU A 115 -1.73 -11.08 -2.35
N PRO A 116 -2.43 -10.91 -1.21
CA PRO A 116 -2.51 -11.95 -0.18
C PRO A 116 -3.07 -13.28 -0.71
N ASN A 117 -4.02 -13.22 -1.65
CA ASN A 117 -4.64 -14.40 -2.27
C ASN A 117 -3.68 -15.13 -3.20
N VAL A 118 -2.93 -14.38 -4.01
CA VAL A 118 -1.88 -14.93 -4.87
C VAL A 118 -0.84 -15.66 -4.02
N ILE A 119 -0.41 -15.06 -2.90
CA ILE A 119 0.53 -15.66 -1.97
C ILE A 119 -0.05 -16.96 -1.38
N GLN A 120 -1.29 -16.91 -0.88
CA GLN A 120 -1.96 -18.06 -0.27
C GLN A 120 -2.20 -19.20 -1.30
N ALA A 121 -2.59 -18.88 -2.53
CA ALA A 121 -2.84 -19.87 -3.57
C ALA A 121 -1.56 -20.58 -4.04
N ASN A 122 -0.45 -19.84 -4.13
CA ASN A 122 0.80 -20.34 -4.70
C ASN A 122 1.77 -20.90 -3.64
N GLN A 123 1.93 -20.22 -2.49
CA GLN A 123 2.86 -20.62 -1.43
C GLN A 123 2.29 -20.39 -0.02
N PRO A 124 1.30 -21.17 0.42
CA PRO A 124 0.67 -21.00 1.73
C PRO A 124 1.63 -21.17 2.91
N GLU A 125 2.71 -21.95 2.71
CA GLU A 125 3.73 -22.18 3.73
C GLU A 125 4.67 -20.99 3.94
N LYS A 126 4.73 -20.05 2.98
CA LYS A 126 5.64 -18.89 3.00
C LYS A 126 4.92 -17.54 3.09
N ILE A 127 3.68 -17.51 3.59
CA ILE A 127 2.86 -16.28 3.68
C ILE A 127 3.63 -15.17 4.40
N GLY A 128 4.19 -15.46 5.59
CA GLY A 128 4.94 -14.47 6.36
C GLY A 128 6.13 -13.90 5.60
N PHE A 129 6.94 -14.75 4.97
CA PHE A 129 8.11 -14.34 4.19
C PHE A 129 7.74 -13.50 2.97
N LEU A 130 6.77 -13.96 2.18
CA LEU A 130 6.36 -13.25 0.96
C LEU A 130 5.64 -11.93 1.27
N THR A 131 4.88 -11.88 2.37
CA THR A 131 4.28 -10.64 2.87
C THR A 131 5.37 -9.66 3.31
N THR A 132 6.37 -10.11 4.08
CA THR A 132 7.54 -9.30 4.42
C THR A 132 8.21 -8.75 3.17
N LEU A 133 8.44 -9.60 2.17
CA LEU A 133 9.12 -9.23 0.93
C LEU A 133 8.44 -8.07 0.22
N TYR A 134 7.13 -8.16 -0.05
CA TYR A 134 6.46 -7.09 -0.79
C TYR A 134 6.26 -5.82 0.03
N ILE A 135 5.99 -5.91 1.33
CA ILE A 135 5.83 -4.73 2.18
C ILE A 135 7.17 -3.99 2.35
N THR A 136 8.27 -4.72 2.53
CA THR A 136 9.60 -4.12 2.55
C THR A 136 9.93 -3.46 1.21
N SER A 137 9.60 -4.11 0.09
CA SER A 137 9.77 -3.53 -1.26
C SER A 137 8.96 -2.24 -1.44
N MET A 138 7.73 -2.18 -0.91
CA MET A 138 6.92 -0.95 -0.91
C MET A 138 7.62 0.20 -0.16
N GLY A 139 8.16 -0.08 1.03
CA GLY A 139 8.90 0.90 1.83
C GLY A 139 10.18 1.36 1.15
N LEU A 140 10.99 0.42 0.64
CA LEU A 140 12.22 0.72 -0.09
C LEU A 140 11.96 1.55 -1.35
N ALA A 141 10.88 1.23 -2.08
CA ALA A 141 10.52 1.98 -3.28
C ALA A 141 10.27 3.47 -2.99
N ILE A 142 9.56 3.79 -1.91
CA ILE A 142 9.34 5.18 -1.49
C ILE A 142 10.66 5.80 -1.03
N SER A 143 11.42 5.12 -0.18
CA SER A 143 12.66 5.63 0.40
C SER A 143 13.72 5.95 -0.66
N ILE A 144 13.72 5.22 -1.77
CA ILE A 144 14.64 5.45 -2.90
C ILE A 144 14.09 6.49 -3.87
N MET A 145 12.81 6.35 -4.26
CA MET A 145 12.26 7.18 -5.33
C MET A 145 11.91 8.61 -4.88
N SER A 146 11.53 8.82 -3.60
CA SER A 146 11.20 10.17 -3.13
C SER A 146 12.40 11.13 -3.18
N PRO A 147 13.60 10.82 -2.67
CA PRO A 147 14.75 11.70 -2.80
C PRO A 147 15.27 11.81 -4.26
N LEU A 148 15.05 10.79 -5.09
CA LEU A 148 15.44 10.85 -6.51
C LEU A 148 14.48 11.67 -7.37
N ALA A 149 13.25 11.94 -6.91
CA ALA A 149 12.25 12.65 -7.69
C ALA A 149 12.72 14.04 -8.12
N ALA A 150 13.20 14.87 -7.19
CA ALA A 150 13.66 16.22 -7.49
C ALA A 150 14.88 16.26 -8.43
N PRO A 151 15.94 15.45 -8.25
CA PRO A 151 17.02 15.33 -9.23
C PRO A 151 16.55 14.91 -10.62
N ILE A 152 15.67 13.92 -10.72
CA ILE A 152 15.14 13.46 -12.03
C ILE A 152 14.34 14.59 -12.70
N VAL A 153 13.50 15.31 -11.94
CA VAL A 153 12.72 16.44 -12.48
C VAL A 153 13.63 17.56 -12.95
N ARG A 154 14.72 17.85 -12.24
CA ARG A 154 15.71 18.87 -12.69
C ARG A 154 16.39 18.50 -14.00
N LEU A 155 16.66 17.20 -14.23
CA LEU A 155 17.38 16.72 -15.42
C LEU A 155 16.44 16.47 -16.61
N ALA A 156 15.26 15.92 -16.39
CA ALA A 156 14.37 15.42 -17.43
C ALA A 156 12.93 15.97 -17.36
N GLY A 157 12.68 16.93 -16.47
CA GLY A 157 11.34 17.46 -16.21
C GLY A 157 10.41 16.46 -15.53
N TRP A 158 9.21 16.92 -15.16
CA TRP A 158 8.21 16.07 -14.52
C TRP A 158 7.73 14.91 -15.41
N LYS A 159 7.72 15.09 -16.75
CA LYS A 159 7.41 14.01 -17.70
C LYS A 159 8.46 12.89 -17.66
N GLY A 160 9.72 13.27 -17.52
CA GLY A 160 10.83 12.33 -17.37
C GLY A 160 10.69 11.46 -16.13
N LEU A 161 10.29 12.04 -15.00
CA LEU A 161 9.99 11.29 -13.78
C LEU A 161 8.85 10.27 -14.00
N ILE A 162 7.75 10.70 -14.62
CA ILE A 162 6.64 9.78 -14.93
C ILE A 162 7.07 8.67 -15.87
N LEU A 163 7.92 8.94 -16.86
CA LEU A 163 8.47 7.91 -17.75
C LEU A 163 9.33 6.90 -17.00
N VAL A 164 10.17 7.34 -16.07
CA VAL A 164 10.95 6.42 -15.19
C VAL A 164 10.02 5.54 -14.38
N LEU A 165 8.99 6.10 -13.76
CA LEU A 165 7.98 5.34 -13.01
C LEU A 165 7.23 4.35 -13.94
N THR A 166 6.91 4.76 -15.15
CA THR A 166 6.26 3.91 -16.16
C THR A 166 7.17 2.74 -16.58
N LEU A 167 8.47 2.99 -16.75
CA LEU A 167 9.44 1.95 -17.05
C LEU A 167 9.52 0.91 -15.92
N ILE A 168 9.51 1.36 -14.66
CA ILE A 168 9.45 0.46 -13.50
C ILE A 168 8.17 -0.38 -13.53
N CYS A 169 7.02 0.21 -13.84
CA CYS A 169 5.76 -0.52 -13.99
C CYS A 169 5.82 -1.55 -15.12
N LEU A 170 6.40 -1.19 -16.26
CA LEU A 170 6.58 -2.08 -17.41
C LEU A 170 7.48 -3.27 -17.05
N LEU A 171 8.62 -3.02 -16.42
CA LEU A 171 9.53 -4.08 -15.97
C LEU A 171 8.84 -5.02 -14.98
N ALA A 172 8.09 -4.48 -14.02
CA ALA A 172 7.31 -5.29 -13.09
C ALA A 172 6.26 -6.15 -13.80
N CYS A 173 5.56 -5.58 -14.80
CA CYS A 173 4.59 -6.30 -15.62
C CYS A 173 5.26 -7.45 -16.41
N LEU A 174 6.38 -7.20 -17.04
CA LEU A 174 7.13 -8.22 -17.81
C LEU A 174 7.63 -9.35 -16.90
N ILE A 175 8.16 -9.04 -15.72
CA ILE A 175 8.60 -10.04 -14.72
C ILE A 175 7.41 -10.85 -14.20
N TRP A 176 6.25 -10.22 -14.03
CA TRP A 176 5.04 -10.91 -13.58
C TRP A 176 4.41 -11.80 -14.65
N LEU A 177 4.49 -11.44 -15.93
CA LEU A 177 3.77 -12.06 -17.05
C LEU A 177 3.83 -13.60 -17.09
N PRO A 178 4.98 -14.27 -16.85
CA PRO A 178 5.02 -15.73 -16.83
C PRO A 178 4.11 -16.39 -15.80
N ASN A 179 3.78 -15.68 -14.70
CA ASN A 179 2.89 -16.20 -13.65
C ASN A 179 1.44 -16.33 -14.13
N SER A 180 1.01 -15.59 -15.17
CA SER A 180 -0.33 -15.68 -15.75
C SER A 180 -0.68 -17.07 -16.31
N ARG A 181 0.35 -17.88 -16.63
CA ARG A 181 0.18 -19.27 -17.10
C ARG A 181 -0.29 -20.22 -16.00
N HIS A 182 -0.07 -19.89 -14.74
CA HIS A 182 -0.46 -20.68 -13.55
C HIS A 182 -1.74 -20.13 -12.93
N ASN A 183 -2.77 -19.86 -13.75
CA ASN A 183 -3.94 -19.14 -13.33
C ASN A 183 -4.88 -19.99 -12.43
N HIS A 184 -4.99 -19.61 -11.18
CA HIS A 184 -5.93 -20.20 -10.22
C HIS A 184 -7.30 -19.54 -10.37
N LYS A 185 -8.33 -20.34 -10.74
CA LYS A 185 -9.70 -19.87 -10.71
C LYS A 185 -10.25 -19.93 -9.30
N LEU A 186 -10.76 -18.82 -8.81
CA LEU A 186 -11.49 -18.77 -7.57
C LEU A 186 -12.89 -19.37 -7.80
N THR A 187 -13.11 -20.61 -7.35
CA THR A 187 -14.39 -21.31 -7.50
C THR A 187 -15.18 -21.17 -6.20
N SER A 188 -16.22 -20.36 -6.20
CA SER A 188 -17.18 -20.31 -5.10
C SER A 188 -18.54 -20.78 -5.55
N LYS A 189 -18.96 -21.97 -5.12
CA LYS A 189 -20.29 -22.52 -5.38
C LYS A 189 -21.43 -21.78 -4.64
N ASN A 190 -21.12 -21.08 -3.52
CA ASN A 190 -22.13 -20.44 -2.64
C ASN A 190 -21.67 -19.03 -2.18
N ARG A 191 -21.36 -18.17 -3.13
CA ARG A 191 -20.78 -16.85 -2.86
C ARG A 191 -21.68 -15.94 -2.07
N GLU A 192 -22.96 -15.86 -2.40
CA GLU A 192 -23.91 -14.98 -1.69
C GLU A 192 -24.07 -15.38 -0.23
N GLN A 193 -24.13 -16.69 0.04
CA GLN A 193 -24.14 -17.22 1.40
C GLN A 193 -22.83 -16.94 2.14
N GLN A 194 -21.68 -17.06 1.46
CA GLN A 194 -20.38 -16.77 2.08
C GLN A 194 -20.22 -15.27 2.37
N MET A 195 -20.66 -14.40 1.44
CA MET A 195 -20.65 -12.95 1.65
C MET A 195 -21.60 -12.55 2.76
N GLY A 196 -22.81 -13.09 2.80
CA GLY A 196 -23.77 -12.88 3.89
C GLY A 196 -23.20 -13.32 5.24
N ALA A 197 -22.57 -14.51 5.29
CA ALA A 197 -21.92 -15.01 6.51
C ALA A 197 -20.72 -14.14 6.96
N LEU A 198 -19.99 -13.55 6.02
CA LEU A 198 -18.91 -12.60 6.36
C LEU A 198 -19.47 -11.30 6.93
N LEU A 199 -20.52 -10.74 6.33
CA LEU A 199 -21.13 -9.48 6.77
C LEU A 199 -21.86 -9.59 8.12
N THR A 200 -22.38 -10.78 8.45
CA THR A 200 -22.99 -11.04 9.77
C THR A 200 -21.98 -11.36 10.87
N ASN A 201 -20.72 -11.60 10.52
CA ASN A 201 -19.69 -11.96 11.50
C ASN A 201 -19.06 -10.70 12.12
N PRO A 202 -19.22 -10.46 13.45
CA PRO A 202 -18.68 -9.29 14.12
C PRO A 202 -17.14 -9.22 14.06
N ARG A 203 -16.45 -10.35 13.91
CA ARG A 203 -14.99 -10.39 13.76
C ARG A 203 -14.53 -9.80 12.43
N VAL A 204 -15.34 -9.91 11.38
CA VAL A 204 -15.06 -9.29 10.07
C VAL A 204 -15.19 -7.78 10.19
N TRP A 205 -16.23 -7.29 10.84
CA TRP A 205 -16.40 -5.87 11.12
C TRP A 205 -15.25 -5.30 11.96
N ALA A 206 -14.80 -6.03 12.96
CA ALA A 206 -13.62 -5.65 13.74
C ALA A 206 -12.37 -5.49 12.88
N LEU A 207 -12.16 -6.37 11.87
CA LEU A 207 -11.05 -6.23 10.92
C LEU A 207 -11.22 -5.05 9.96
N ILE A 208 -12.45 -4.78 9.51
CA ILE A 208 -12.77 -3.61 8.66
C ILE A 208 -12.46 -2.32 9.43
N VAL A 209 -13.00 -2.19 10.64
CA VAL A 209 -12.76 -1.01 11.50
C VAL A 209 -11.27 -0.87 11.84
N PHE A 210 -10.60 -1.96 12.17
CA PHE A 210 -9.17 -1.96 12.43
C PHE A 210 -8.37 -1.47 11.21
N GLY A 211 -8.70 -1.95 10.00
CA GLY A 211 -8.07 -1.54 8.76
C GLY A 211 -8.30 -0.07 8.44
N GLY A 212 -9.54 0.40 8.62
CA GLY A 212 -9.91 1.80 8.43
C GLY A 212 -9.19 2.74 9.40
N LEU A 213 -9.19 2.42 10.70
CA LEU A 213 -8.50 3.21 11.72
C LEU A 213 -6.97 3.24 11.51
N GLN A 214 -6.37 2.12 11.12
CA GLN A 214 -4.95 2.04 10.80
C GLN A 214 -4.62 2.92 9.58
N SER A 215 -5.43 2.85 8.53
CA SER A 215 -5.25 3.67 7.33
C SER A 215 -5.45 5.15 7.63
N LEU A 216 -6.48 5.50 8.41
CA LEU A 216 -6.71 6.87 8.87
C LEU A 216 -5.48 7.41 9.62
N LEU A 217 -4.96 6.64 10.58
CA LEU A 217 -3.77 7.02 11.34
C LEU A 217 -2.56 7.23 10.43
N PHE A 218 -2.32 6.32 9.46
CA PHE A 218 -1.20 6.43 8.52
C PHE A 218 -1.28 7.69 7.67
N TYR A 219 -2.39 7.89 6.97
CA TYR A 219 -2.52 9.01 6.04
C TYR A 219 -2.59 10.36 6.76
N THR A 220 -3.23 10.41 7.94
CA THR A 220 -3.25 11.61 8.77
C THR A 220 -1.84 11.95 9.27
N ALA A 221 -1.10 10.96 9.79
CA ALA A 221 0.24 11.18 10.31
C ALA A 221 1.20 11.66 9.21
N ILE A 222 1.27 10.98 8.08
CA ILE A 222 2.20 11.35 7.00
C ILE A 222 1.89 12.72 6.40
N THR A 223 0.62 13.14 6.42
CA THR A 223 0.19 14.42 5.87
C THR A 223 0.39 15.56 6.84
N TRP A 224 0.01 15.37 8.11
CA TRP A 224 -0.12 16.48 9.05
C TRP A 224 1.04 16.63 10.03
N LEU A 225 1.79 15.55 10.34
CA LEU A 225 2.91 15.67 11.30
C LEU A 225 3.97 16.71 10.89
N PRO A 226 4.39 16.79 9.61
CA PRO A 226 5.33 17.85 9.21
C PRO A 226 4.75 19.25 9.41
N THR A 227 3.51 19.48 9.00
CA THR A 227 2.82 20.78 9.15
C THR A 227 2.64 21.18 10.61
N LEU A 228 2.24 20.22 11.46
CA LEU A 228 2.09 20.44 12.90
C LEU A 228 3.45 20.78 13.56
N GLY A 229 4.52 20.13 13.14
CA GLY A 229 5.88 20.44 13.59
C GLY A 229 6.30 21.87 13.22
N GLN A 230 6.03 22.30 11.99
CA GLN A 230 6.27 23.68 11.54
C GLN A 230 5.47 24.70 12.36
N LEU A 231 4.17 24.43 12.57
CA LEU A 231 3.30 25.26 13.42
C LEU A 231 3.75 25.32 14.88
N ALA A 232 4.47 24.29 15.36
CA ALA A 232 5.06 24.27 16.68
C ALA A 232 6.40 25.02 16.78
N GLY A 233 6.94 25.51 15.65
CA GLY A 233 8.18 26.28 15.60
C GLY A 233 9.42 25.53 15.11
N LEU A 234 9.27 24.29 14.63
CA LEU A 234 10.38 23.54 14.01
C LEU A 234 10.69 24.07 12.61
N SER A 235 11.98 24.05 12.24
CA SER A 235 12.42 24.40 10.88
C SER A 235 11.97 23.37 9.85
N ASP A 236 11.94 23.77 8.58
CA ASP A 236 11.60 22.89 7.44
C ASP A 236 12.55 21.68 7.36
N ASP A 237 13.85 21.89 7.61
CA ASP A 237 14.86 20.84 7.63
C ASP A 237 14.60 19.83 8.77
N ALA A 238 14.23 20.31 9.95
CA ALA A 238 13.90 19.45 11.08
C ALA A 238 12.65 18.61 10.80
N THR A 239 11.59 19.19 10.24
CA THR A 239 10.36 18.47 9.91
C THR A 239 10.57 17.49 8.75
N GLY A 240 11.39 17.84 7.76
CA GLY A 240 11.81 16.94 6.68
C GLY A 240 12.60 15.74 7.21
N PHE A 241 13.51 15.97 8.13
CA PHE A 241 14.27 14.90 8.81
C PHE A 241 13.35 13.97 9.62
N LEU A 242 12.40 14.53 10.38
CA LEU A 242 11.41 13.74 11.13
C LEU A 242 10.52 12.88 10.23
N ALA A 243 10.08 13.39 9.07
CA ALA A 243 9.35 12.63 8.08
C ALA A 243 10.17 11.46 7.49
N SER A 244 11.48 11.67 7.32
CA SER A 244 12.41 10.62 6.90
C SER A 244 12.54 9.53 7.95
N ILE A 245 12.67 9.89 9.22
CA ILE A 245 12.72 8.94 10.35
C ILE A 245 11.42 8.13 10.45
N PHE A 246 10.27 8.78 10.31
CA PHE A 246 8.98 8.11 10.27
C PHE A 246 8.94 7.01 9.20
N SER A 247 9.53 7.27 8.04
CA SER A 247 9.61 6.30 6.94
C SER A 247 10.65 5.20 7.22
N ILE A 248 11.81 5.53 7.78
CA ILE A 248 12.90 4.58 8.07
C ILE A 248 12.48 3.55 9.12
N ILE A 249 11.77 3.97 10.18
CA ILE A 249 11.29 3.04 11.22
C ILE A 249 10.34 1.97 10.67
N SER A 250 9.70 2.24 9.53
CA SER A 250 8.81 1.28 8.88
C SER A 250 9.54 0.05 8.35
N LEU A 251 10.80 0.16 7.94
CA LEU A 251 11.54 -0.93 7.30
C LEU A 251 11.76 -2.14 8.22
N PRO A 252 12.35 -1.99 9.44
CA PRO A 252 12.55 -3.14 10.34
C PRO A 252 11.22 -3.76 10.77
N LEU A 253 10.17 -2.99 10.94
CA LEU A 253 8.84 -3.49 11.30
C LEU A 253 8.18 -4.23 10.14
N ALA A 254 8.26 -3.70 8.93
CA ALA A 254 7.79 -4.38 7.72
C ALA A 254 8.48 -5.74 7.51
N MET A 255 9.77 -5.85 7.86
CA MET A 255 10.53 -7.09 7.76
C MET A 255 10.18 -8.10 8.86
N THR A 256 9.85 -7.66 10.06
CA THR A 256 9.70 -8.54 11.23
C THR A 256 8.26 -8.90 11.54
N ILE A 257 7.32 -7.95 11.46
CA ILE A 257 5.92 -8.16 11.88
C ILE A 257 5.20 -9.28 11.12
N PRO A 258 5.30 -9.41 9.78
CA PRO A 258 4.64 -10.50 9.06
C PRO A 258 5.10 -11.88 9.52
N SER A 259 6.41 -12.06 9.69
CA SER A 259 7.00 -13.32 10.15
C SER A 259 6.63 -13.62 11.61
N LEU A 260 6.65 -12.63 12.50
CA LEU A 260 6.20 -12.76 13.87
C LEU A 260 4.71 -13.12 13.94
N THR A 261 3.88 -12.47 13.13
CA THR A 261 2.44 -12.73 13.10
C THR A 261 2.12 -14.18 12.73
N THR A 262 2.88 -14.81 11.84
CA THR A 262 2.67 -16.22 11.48
C THR A 262 3.17 -17.20 12.54
N ARG A 263 4.23 -16.84 13.29
CA ARG A 263 4.89 -17.72 14.28
C ARG A 263 4.29 -17.64 15.68
N LEU A 264 3.75 -16.49 16.06
CA LEU A 264 3.22 -16.27 17.40
C LEU A 264 1.86 -16.93 17.61
N SER A 265 1.60 -17.39 18.84
CA SER A 265 0.28 -17.85 19.27
C SER A 265 -0.74 -16.68 19.31
N ALA A 266 -2.04 -16.99 19.28
CA ALA A 266 -3.09 -15.96 19.24
C ALA A 266 -2.99 -14.94 20.39
N LYS A 267 -2.68 -15.39 21.62
CA LYS A 267 -2.50 -14.51 22.80
C LYS A 267 -1.29 -13.59 22.63
N LYS A 268 -0.15 -14.11 22.15
CA LYS A 268 1.06 -13.32 21.93
C LYS A 268 0.89 -12.33 20.79
N ARG A 269 0.16 -12.70 19.72
CA ARG A 269 -0.22 -11.77 18.65
C ARG A 269 -1.05 -10.60 19.15
N LEU A 270 -2.04 -10.89 20.00
CA LEU A 270 -2.86 -9.83 20.59
C LEU A 270 -2.01 -8.88 21.44
N GLY A 271 -1.11 -9.40 22.28
CA GLY A 271 -0.17 -8.60 23.07
C GLY A 271 0.75 -7.73 22.21
N MET A 272 1.27 -8.29 21.10
CA MET A 272 2.10 -7.54 20.15
C MET A 272 1.33 -6.36 19.55
N ILE A 273 0.09 -6.58 19.09
CA ILE A 273 -0.71 -5.50 18.50
C ILE A 273 -1.16 -4.48 19.53
N ALA A 274 -1.53 -4.92 20.74
CA ALA A 274 -1.85 -4.01 21.84
C ALA A 274 -0.65 -3.09 22.17
N LEU A 275 0.56 -3.64 22.21
CA LEU A 275 1.78 -2.86 22.42
C LEU A 275 1.96 -1.78 21.34
N PHE A 276 1.92 -2.16 20.05
CA PHE A 276 2.08 -1.20 18.97
C PHE A 276 0.92 -0.20 18.86
N SER A 277 -0.30 -0.57 19.22
CA SER A 277 -1.41 0.37 19.33
C SER A 277 -1.20 1.36 20.47
N ALA A 278 -0.70 0.89 21.62
CA ALA A 278 -0.37 1.76 22.75
C ALA A 278 0.72 2.78 22.41
N THR A 279 1.75 2.41 21.64
CA THR A 279 2.76 3.39 21.17
C THR A 279 2.13 4.50 20.34
N GLY A 280 1.20 4.14 19.43
CA GLY A 280 0.45 5.12 18.64
C GLY A 280 -0.41 6.05 19.51
N MET A 281 -1.13 5.50 20.48
CA MET A 281 -1.95 6.30 21.42
C MET A 281 -1.10 7.27 22.25
N VAL A 282 0.05 6.83 22.77
CA VAL A 282 0.98 7.69 23.49
C VAL A 282 1.50 8.80 22.57
N GLY A 283 1.94 8.46 21.35
CA GLY A 283 2.42 9.44 20.38
C GLY A 283 1.35 10.47 19.99
N LEU A 284 0.08 10.05 19.81
CA LEU A 284 -1.03 10.98 19.57
C LEU A 284 -1.32 11.84 20.80
N GLY A 285 -1.25 11.29 22.01
CA GLY A 285 -1.41 12.04 23.24
C GLY A 285 -0.33 13.12 23.41
N MET A 286 0.90 12.87 22.93
CA MET A 286 1.98 13.86 22.93
C MET A 286 1.66 15.10 22.05
N LEU A 287 0.79 14.99 21.01
CA LEU A 287 0.37 16.14 20.22
C LEU A 287 -0.40 17.21 21.01
N LEU A 288 -0.93 16.87 22.18
CA LEU A 288 -1.63 17.80 23.04
C LEU A 288 -0.67 18.80 23.74
N VAL A 289 0.62 18.50 23.78
CA VAL A 289 1.65 19.36 24.38
C VAL A 289 2.27 20.23 23.30
N LYS A 290 2.17 21.55 23.46
CA LYS A 290 2.81 22.52 22.56
C LYS A 290 4.27 22.68 22.95
N THR A 291 5.19 22.30 22.10
CA THR A 291 6.63 22.46 22.30
C THR A 291 7.36 22.51 20.95
N ASP A 292 8.43 23.29 20.88
CA ASP A 292 9.36 23.38 19.76
C ASP A 292 10.58 22.45 19.91
N SER A 293 10.58 21.61 20.97
CA SER A 293 11.67 20.67 21.22
C SER A 293 11.76 19.60 20.14
N PHE A 294 12.86 19.61 19.38
CA PHE A 294 13.14 18.61 18.35
C PHE A 294 13.13 17.18 18.91
N VAL A 295 13.71 16.96 20.10
CA VAL A 295 13.74 15.62 20.73
C VAL A 295 12.33 15.13 21.06
N TYR A 296 11.46 16.01 21.51
CA TYR A 296 10.06 15.67 21.77
C TYR A 296 9.36 15.20 20.49
N TRP A 297 9.50 15.96 19.40
CA TRP A 297 8.94 15.62 18.09
C TRP A 297 9.56 14.35 17.50
N LEU A 298 10.84 14.10 17.76
CA LEU A 298 11.51 12.87 17.36
C LEU A 298 10.87 11.64 18.04
N ILE A 299 10.68 11.68 19.36
CA ILE A 299 10.05 10.60 20.13
C ILE A 299 8.61 10.39 19.64
N LEU A 300 7.85 11.46 19.45
CA LEU A 300 6.48 11.42 18.93
C LEU A 300 6.42 10.74 17.54
N ASN A 301 7.27 11.14 16.60
CA ASN A 301 7.32 10.53 15.27
C ASN A 301 7.74 9.06 15.31
N LEU A 302 8.68 8.69 16.19
CA LEU A 302 9.06 7.29 16.39
C LEU A 302 7.88 6.45 16.92
N LEU A 303 7.16 6.93 17.93
CA LEU A 303 6.05 6.20 18.53
C LEU A 303 4.88 6.00 17.55
N ILE A 304 4.48 7.06 16.84
CA ILE A 304 3.43 6.95 15.82
C ILE A 304 3.91 6.09 14.65
N GLY A 305 5.15 6.30 14.18
CA GLY A 305 5.75 5.53 13.09
C GLY A 305 5.82 4.04 13.40
N MET A 306 6.21 3.65 14.61
CA MET A 306 6.20 2.25 15.06
C MET A 306 4.80 1.64 15.02
N SER A 307 3.80 2.34 15.54
CA SER A 307 2.41 1.88 15.52
C SER A 307 1.94 1.60 14.10
N VAL A 308 1.97 2.62 13.27
CA VAL A 308 1.46 2.56 11.89
C VAL A 308 2.16 1.48 11.09
N SER A 309 3.49 1.39 11.22
CA SER A 309 4.31 0.45 10.45
C SER A 309 4.15 -1.01 10.89
N ALA A 310 3.65 -1.26 12.10
CA ALA A 310 3.35 -2.60 12.59
C ALA A 310 1.93 -3.06 12.24
N LEU A 311 0.94 -2.16 12.31
CA LEU A 311 -0.47 -2.51 12.18
C LEU A 311 -0.84 -2.95 10.75
N PHE A 312 -0.31 -2.31 9.72
CA PHE A 312 -0.60 -2.66 8.33
C PHE A 312 -0.08 -4.05 7.93
N PRO A 313 1.20 -4.41 8.14
CA PRO A 313 1.69 -5.75 7.86
C PRO A 313 0.95 -6.84 8.63
N TYR A 314 0.60 -6.58 9.89
CA TYR A 314 -0.22 -7.49 10.69
C TYR A 314 -1.58 -7.75 10.04
N LEU A 315 -2.28 -6.70 9.60
CA LEU A 315 -3.57 -6.82 8.93
C LEU A 315 -3.48 -7.67 7.67
N MET A 316 -2.50 -7.40 6.81
CA MET A 316 -2.29 -8.15 5.56
C MET A 316 -2.08 -9.65 5.78
N VAL A 317 -1.27 -10.01 6.77
CA VAL A 317 -1.05 -11.42 7.16
C VAL A 317 -2.32 -12.02 7.77
N THR A 318 -3.05 -11.24 8.57
CA THR A 318 -4.25 -11.71 9.27
C THR A 318 -5.35 -12.15 8.30
N PHE A 319 -5.50 -11.49 7.15
CA PHE A 319 -6.45 -11.94 6.12
C PHE A 319 -6.19 -13.39 5.71
N SER A 320 -4.94 -13.74 5.41
CA SER A 320 -4.56 -15.11 5.02
C SER A 320 -4.63 -16.11 6.17
N LEU A 321 -4.40 -15.69 7.42
CA LEU A 321 -4.45 -16.58 8.59
C LEU A 321 -5.86 -16.86 9.10
N LYS A 322 -6.84 -15.99 8.79
CA LYS A 322 -8.23 -16.10 9.25
C LYS A 322 -9.15 -16.78 8.23
N THR A 323 -8.62 -17.16 7.10
CA THR A 323 -9.34 -17.78 5.98
C THR A 323 -8.70 -19.12 5.62
N SER A 324 -9.51 -20.05 5.16
CA SER A 324 -9.06 -21.40 4.78
C SER A 324 -8.80 -21.53 3.28
N THR A 325 -9.39 -20.65 2.48
CA THR A 325 -9.28 -20.70 1.02
C THR A 325 -8.91 -19.33 0.45
N PRO A 326 -8.25 -19.30 -0.73
CA PRO A 326 -7.94 -18.04 -1.41
C PRO A 326 -9.18 -17.18 -1.70
N GLU A 327 -10.33 -17.82 -1.96
CA GLU A 327 -11.61 -17.15 -2.20
C GLU A 327 -12.07 -16.34 -0.97
N GLN A 328 -12.03 -16.97 0.20
CA GLN A 328 -12.37 -16.32 1.46
C GLN A 328 -11.41 -15.17 1.78
N THR A 329 -10.10 -15.38 1.51
CA THR A 329 -9.09 -14.32 1.68
C THR A 329 -9.40 -13.13 0.77
N ALA A 330 -9.79 -13.38 -0.51
CA ALA A 330 -10.15 -12.35 -1.47
C ALA A 330 -11.35 -11.53 -0.99
N GLN A 331 -12.40 -12.21 -0.54
CA GLN A 331 -13.61 -11.56 -0.05
C GLN A 331 -13.35 -10.74 1.21
N LEU A 332 -12.64 -11.32 2.18
CA LEU A 332 -12.29 -10.64 3.43
C LEU A 332 -11.39 -9.42 3.18
N SER A 333 -10.34 -9.58 2.38
CA SER A 333 -9.42 -8.51 2.02
C SER A 333 -10.14 -7.40 1.24
N GLY A 334 -11.01 -7.77 0.28
CA GLY A 334 -11.80 -6.81 -0.48
C GLY A 334 -12.74 -5.99 0.39
N LEU A 335 -13.47 -6.64 1.31
CA LEU A 335 -14.35 -5.95 2.26
C LEU A 335 -13.56 -5.04 3.22
N ALA A 336 -12.48 -5.56 3.80
CA ALA A 336 -11.70 -4.80 4.78
C ALA A 336 -10.94 -3.61 4.17
N GLN A 337 -10.65 -3.64 2.88
CA GLN A 337 -9.97 -2.54 2.18
C GLN A 337 -10.95 -1.54 1.54
N THR A 338 -12.24 -1.83 1.57
CA THR A 338 -13.29 -0.89 1.12
C THR A 338 -13.72 0.07 2.24
N GLY A 339 -13.70 -0.37 3.50
CA GLY A 339 -14.03 0.44 4.68
C GLY A 339 -12.87 1.21 5.21
#